data_5aa9d48644f0b063d56eef93fcc25ac7
#
_entry.id   5aa9d48644f0b063d56eef93fcc25ac7
#
_cell.length_a   1.000
_cell.length_b   1.000
_cell.length_c   1.000
_cell.angle_alpha   90.00
_cell.angle_beta   90.00
_cell.angle_gamma   90.00
#
_symmetry.space_group_name_H-M   'P 1'
#
loop_
_entity.id
_entity.type
_entity.pdbx_description
1 polymer ?
#
loop_
_entity_poly.entity_id
_entity_poly.type
_entity_poly.pdbx_seq_one_letter_code
_entity_poly.pdbx_strand_id
1 'polypeptide(L)'
;MRPVLIVALVCLAACSWLPRVHRVTVQQGNVLSQEMVDKLKPGMTRRQVAFVMGEPVLKDPFDPDRWDYVYSIRVPNVGTQVTHVSLLFENDVLTTIAGDLMPGGAAQTPRAETPEEEADAAARSSAVP
;
A
#
# COMPACT_ATOMS: atom_id res chain seq x y z
N MET A 1 -35.00 40.62 -25.50
CA MET A 1 -34.86 39.15 -25.34
C MET A 1 -33.55 38.58 -25.94
N ARG A 2 -33.10 39.03 -27.11
CA ARG A 2 -31.83 38.60 -27.74
C ARG A 2 -30.54 38.83 -26.89
N PRO A 3 -30.34 40.02 -26.23
CA PRO A 3 -29.12 40.24 -25.47
C PRO A 3 -29.03 39.37 -24.20
N VAL A 4 -30.14 39.02 -23.55
CA VAL A 4 -30.19 38.17 -22.37
C VAL A 4 -29.75 36.74 -22.72
N LEU A 5 -30.11 36.26 -23.87
CA LEU A 5 -29.75 34.92 -24.34
C LEU A 5 -28.25 34.80 -24.66
N ILE A 6 -27.63 35.86 -25.16
CA ILE A 6 -26.17 35.93 -25.41
C ILE A 6 -25.41 35.96 -24.07
N VAL A 7 -25.86 36.75 -23.10
CA VAL A 7 -25.22 36.80 -21.77
C VAL A 7 -25.31 35.42 -21.08
N ALA A 8 -26.45 34.75 -21.13
CA ALA A 8 -26.62 33.42 -20.60
C ALA A 8 -25.67 32.40 -21.24
N LEU A 9 -25.49 32.46 -22.56
CA LEU A 9 -24.60 31.59 -23.32
C LEU A 9 -23.12 31.81 -22.94
N VAL A 10 -22.71 33.07 -22.75
CA VAL A 10 -21.35 33.44 -22.30
C VAL A 10 -21.08 32.96 -20.86
N CYS A 11 -22.08 33.08 -19.95
CA CYS A 11 -21.96 32.57 -18.59
C CYS A 11 -21.81 31.04 -18.52
N LEU A 12 -22.52 30.29 -19.38
CA LEU A 12 -22.35 28.83 -19.44
C LEU A 12 -20.95 28.44 -19.98
N ALA A 13 -20.40 29.17 -20.94
CA ALA A 13 -19.06 28.94 -21.49
C ALA A 13 -17.94 29.25 -20.48
N ALA A 14 -18.15 30.22 -19.57
CA ALA A 14 -17.18 30.60 -18.54
C ALA A 14 -16.91 29.50 -17.51
N CYS A 15 -17.86 28.58 -17.26
CA CYS A 15 -17.67 27.46 -16.36
C CYS A 15 -16.62 26.43 -16.85
N SER A 16 -16.30 26.44 -18.14
CA SER A 16 -15.25 25.53 -18.69
C SER A 16 -13.82 25.99 -18.38
N TRP A 17 -13.64 27.20 -17.90
CA TRP A 17 -12.33 27.78 -17.55
C TRP A 17 -11.87 27.45 -16.13
N LEU A 18 -12.69 26.81 -15.29
CA LEU A 18 -12.26 26.47 -13.93
C LEU A 18 -11.04 25.54 -13.99
N PRO A 19 -9.92 25.91 -13.34
CA PRO A 19 -8.74 25.07 -13.29
C PRO A 19 -9.10 23.74 -12.64
N ARG A 20 -8.82 22.65 -13.32
CA ARG A 20 -9.01 21.29 -12.77
C ARG A 20 -8.10 21.16 -11.56
N VAL A 21 -8.66 20.72 -10.46
CA VAL A 21 -7.90 20.46 -9.23
C VAL A 21 -6.79 19.48 -9.55
N HIS A 22 -5.55 19.93 -9.38
CA HIS A 22 -4.38 19.09 -9.55
C HIS A 22 -4.35 18.07 -8.41
N ARG A 23 -4.48 16.79 -8.75
CA ARG A 23 -4.41 15.71 -7.77
C ARG A 23 -2.98 15.17 -7.75
N VAL A 24 -2.33 15.31 -6.61
CA VAL A 24 -0.96 14.85 -6.39
C VAL A 24 -0.97 13.37 -6.02
N THR A 25 0.02 12.63 -6.54
CA THR A 25 0.31 11.27 -6.05
C THR A 25 0.82 11.35 -4.63
N VAL A 26 0.20 10.64 -3.70
CA VAL A 26 0.61 10.57 -2.30
C VAL A 26 1.27 9.23 -2.04
N GLN A 27 2.50 9.28 -1.49
CA GLN A 27 3.27 8.13 -1.06
C GLN A 27 3.42 8.19 0.46
N GLN A 28 3.20 7.07 1.14
CA GLN A 28 3.29 6.97 2.60
C GLN A 28 3.94 5.65 3.01
N GLY A 29 4.61 5.67 4.15
CA GLY A 29 5.31 4.52 4.71
C GLY A 29 6.75 4.38 4.22
N ASN A 30 7.30 3.18 4.35
CA ASN A 30 8.64 2.86 3.85
C ASN A 30 8.57 2.68 2.33
N VAL A 31 9.43 3.36 1.58
CA VAL A 31 9.54 3.09 0.15
C VAL A 31 10.10 1.69 -0.05
N LEU A 32 9.29 0.80 -0.62
CA LEU A 32 9.65 -0.57 -0.91
C LEU A 32 9.87 -0.75 -2.42
N SER A 33 11.00 -1.32 -2.79
CA SER A 33 11.25 -1.74 -4.16
C SER A 33 11.66 -3.21 -4.19
N GLN A 34 11.35 -3.88 -5.30
CA GLN A 34 11.76 -5.28 -5.50
C GLN A 34 13.28 -5.46 -5.35
N GLU A 35 14.07 -4.50 -5.86
CA GLU A 35 15.53 -4.55 -5.74
C GLU A 35 16.03 -4.54 -4.28
N MET A 36 15.31 -3.86 -3.38
CA MET A 36 15.67 -3.83 -1.96
C MET A 36 15.39 -5.20 -1.34
N VAL A 37 14.25 -5.78 -1.65
CA VAL A 37 13.85 -7.11 -1.15
C VAL A 37 14.76 -8.19 -1.72
N ASP A 38 15.15 -8.11 -2.98
CA ASP A 38 16.08 -9.07 -3.62
C ASP A 38 17.48 -9.09 -3.00
N LYS A 39 17.89 -7.98 -2.37
CA LYS A 39 19.15 -7.90 -1.63
C LYS A 39 19.08 -8.56 -0.26
N LEU A 40 17.88 -8.83 0.26
CA LEU A 40 17.71 -9.51 1.54
C LEU A 40 18.05 -10.98 1.41
N LYS A 41 18.78 -11.48 2.39
CA LYS A 41 19.16 -12.90 2.47
C LYS A 41 18.93 -13.39 3.90
N PRO A 42 18.38 -14.61 4.07
CA PRO A 42 18.40 -15.24 5.38
C PRO A 42 19.83 -15.28 5.95
N GLY A 43 19.96 -15.01 7.23
CA GLY A 43 21.26 -14.89 7.89
C GLY A 43 21.79 -13.45 8.04
N MET A 44 21.12 -12.45 7.45
CA MET A 44 21.47 -11.05 7.66
C MET A 44 21.09 -10.57 9.06
N THR A 45 21.96 -9.75 9.66
CA THR A 45 21.65 -9.10 10.94
C THR A 45 20.65 -7.95 10.75
N ARG A 46 19.94 -7.55 11.83
CA ARG A 46 19.03 -6.37 11.80
C ARG A 46 19.72 -5.12 11.28
N ARG A 47 20.99 -4.91 11.63
CA ARG A 47 21.75 -3.75 11.12
C ARG A 47 21.97 -3.79 9.61
N GLN A 48 22.22 -4.97 9.06
CA GLN A 48 22.36 -5.15 7.62
C GLN A 48 21.03 -4.96 6.90
N VAL A 49 19.94 -5.49 7.45
CA VAL A 49 18.58 -5.27 6.94
C VAL A 49 18.22 -3.79 6.99
N ALA A 50 18.46 -3.10 8.10
CA ALA A 50 18.23 -1.66 8.22
C ALA A 50 19.08 -0.83 7.24
N PHE A 51 20.26 -1.29 6.89
CA PHE A 51 21.09 -0.62 5.87
C PHE A 51 20.49 -0.74 4.46
N VAL A 52 19.84 -1.87 4.14
CA VAL A 52 19.25 -2.13 2.82
C VAL A 52 17.84 -1.53 2.70
N MET A 53 17.00 -1.73 3.71
CA MET A 53 15.57 -1.38 3.71
C MET A 53 15.26 -0.07 4.42
N GLY A 54 16.20 0.45 5.19
CA GLY A 54 15.93 1.49 6.17
C GLY A 54 15.30 0.93 7.45
N GLU A 55 15.07 1.78 8.45
CA GLU A 55 14.33 1.38 9.63
C GLU A 55 12.83 1.25 9.34
N PRO A 56 12.14 0.22 9.87
CA PRO A 56 10.70 0.09 9.72
C PRO A 56 9.97 1.21 10.45
N VAL A 57 8.92 1.75 9.81
CA VAL A 57 8.06 2.77 10.41
C VAL A 57 7.23 2.19 11.57
N LEU A 58 6.87 0.92 11.49
CA LEU A 58 6.12 0.20 12.50
C LEU A 58 7.01 -0.87 13.14
N LYS A 59 7.19 -0.75 14.44
CA LYS A 59 7.80 -1.78 15.30
C LYS A 59 6.75 -2.18 16.32
N ASP A 60 6.40 -3.47 16.34
CA ASP A 60 5.45 -3.97 17.33
C ASP A 60 6.16 -4.09 18.70
N PRO A 61 5.67 -3.41 19.76
CA PRO A 61 6.21 -3.54 21.10
C PRO A 61 6.04 -4.95 21.69
N PHE A 62 5.07 -5.71 21.22
CA PHE A 62 4.76 -7.06 21.70
C PHE A 62 5.53 -8.15 20.96
N ASP A 63 6.00 -7.85 19.75
CA ASP A 63 6.81 -8.76 18.93
C ASP A 63 8.06 -8.04 18.40
N PRO A 64 9.10 -7.88 19.23
CA PRO A 64 10.31 -7.17 18.86
C PRO A 64 11.12 -7.89 17.78
N ASP A 65 10.84 -9.17 17.54
CA ASP A 65 11.52 -9.99 16.54
C ASP A 65 10.87 -9.92 15.17
N ARG A 66 9.77 -9.17 15.05
CA ARG A 66 9.08 -8.91 13.79
C ARG A 66 9.22 -7.45 13.38
N TRP A 67 9.61 -7.25 12.13
CA TRP A 67 9.64 -5.94 11.49
C TRP A 67 8.67 -5.90 10.32
N ASP A 68 7.72 -4.97 10.36
CA ASP A 68 6.72 -4.78 9.32
C ASP A 68 7.01 -3.51 8.51
N TYR A 69 7.15 -3.69 7.21
CA TYR A 69 7.31 -2.63 6.24
C TYR A 69 6.02 -2.48 5.45
N VAL A 70 5.45 -1.30 5.48
CA VAL A 70 4.21 -0.98 4.75
C VAL A 70 4.47 0.20 3.84
N TYR A 71 4.17 0.03 2.58
CA TYR A 71 4.25 1.08 1.56
C TYR A 71 2.88 1.28 0.92
N SER A 72 2.41 2.51 0.92
CA SER A 72 1.13 2.88 0.30
C SER A 72 1.35 3.96 -0.74
N ILE A 73 0.86 3.72 -1.95
CA ILE A 73 0.84 4.69 -3.03
C ILE A 73 -0.59 4.93 -3.49
N ARG A 74 -1.00 6.19 -3.49
CA ARG A 74 -2.28 6.63 -4.05
C ARG A 74 -2.04 7.35 -5.36
N VAL A 75 -2.48 6.74 -6.45
CA VAL A 75 -2.44 7.34 -7.79
C VAL A 75 -3.82 7.87 -8.13
N PRO A 76 -3.96 9.16 -8.47
CA PRO A 76 -5.24 9.74 -8.90
C PRO A 76 -5.84 8.95 -10.06
N ASN A 77 -7.14 8.67 -9.99
CA ASN A 77 -7.93 7.93 -11.00
C ASN A 77 -7.57 6.43 -11.18
N VAL A 78 -6.55 5.92 -10.50
CA VAL A 78 -6.16 4.49 -10.52
C VAL A 78 -6.56 3.82 -9.21
N GLY A 79 -6.30 4.46 -8.07
CA GLY A 79 -6.62 3.91 -6.77
C GLY A 79 -5.46 3.99 -5.78
N THR A 80 -5.61 3.28 -4.68
CA THR A 80 -4.58 3.11 -3.67
C THR A 80 -4.05 1.68 -3.76
N GLN A 81 -2.74 1.53 -3.86
CA GLN A 81 -2.06 0.26 -3.75
C GLN A 81 -1.27 0.24 -2.45
N VAL A 82 -1.39 -0.84 -1.70
CA VAL A 82 -0.64 -1.07 -0.47
C VAL A 82 0.22 -2.30 -0.70
N THR A 83 1.48 -2.22 -0.31
CA THR A 83 2.44 -3.32 -0.35
C THR A 83 2.97 -3.55 1.05
N HIS A 84 2.98 -4.79 1.48
CA HIS A 84 3.38 -5.19 2.82
C HIS A 84 4.49 -6.24 2.76
N VAL A 85 5.51 -6.07 3.59
CA VAL A 85 6.60 -7.03 3.78
C VAL A 85 6.89 -7.17 5.26
N SER A 86 6.83 -8.40 5.76
CA SER A 86 7.16 -8.76 7.15
C SER A 86 8.47 -9.53 7.19
N LEU A 87 9.35 -9.13 8.07
CA LEU A 87 10.64 -9.78 8.31
C LEU A 87 10.65 -10.34 9.73
N LEU A 88 10.95 -11.63 9.85
CA LEU A 88 11.10 -12.30 11.14
C LEU A 88 12.58 -12.51 11.44
N PHE A 89 12.94 -12.20 12.66
CA PHE A 89 14.31 -12.35 13.20
C PHE A 89 14.32 -13.36 14.32
N GLU A 90 15.37 -14.16 14.38
CA GLU A 90 15.70 -15.03 15.51
C GLU A 90 17.14 -14.75 15.92
N ASN A 91 17.36 -14.46 17.19
CA ASN A 91 18.69 -14.12 17.72
C ASN A 91 19.38 -13.01 16.90
N ASP A 92 18.64 -11.95 16.55
CA ASP A 92 19.11 -10.79 15.77
C ASP A 92 19.45 -11.11 14.29
N VAL A 93 19.08 -12.28 13.80
CA VAL A 93 19.34 -12.75 12.43
C VAL A 93 18.02 -12.95 11.69
N LEU A 94 17.97 -12.47 10.45
CA LEU A 94 16.81 -12.64 9.56
C LEU A 94 16.63 -14.11 9.19
N THR A 95 15.48 -14.67 9.54
CA THR A 95 15.11 -16.07 9.23
C THR A 95 14.10 -16.18 8.13
N THR A 96 13.06 -15.31 8.16
CA THR A 96 11.93 -15.43 7.23
C THR A 96 11.56 -14.06 6.65
N ILE A 97 11.22 -14.07 5.36
CA ILE A 97 10.68 -12.94 4.62
C ILE A 97 9.30 -13.37 4.12
N ALA A 98 8.27 -12.60 4.46
CA ALA A 98 6.89 -12.86 4.05
C ALA A 98 6.22 -11.57 3.57
N GLY A 99 5.26 -11.66 2.67
CA GLY A 99 4.49 -10.53 2.18
C GLY A 99 4.33 -10.49 0.68
N ASP A 100 3.96 -9.31 0.16
CA ASP A 100 3.64 -9.11 -1.26
C ASP A 100 4.89 -9.11 -2.16
N LEU A 101 6.05 -8.77 -1.59
CA LEU A 101 7.34 -8.82 -2.27
C LEU A 101 8.22 -9.88 -1.62
N MET A 102 8.76 -10.78 -2.45
CA MET A 102 9.68 -11.83 -2.03
C MET A 102 10.98 -11.77 -2.84
N PRO A 103 12.12 -12.19 -2.27
CA PRO A 103 13.36 -12.32 -3.04
C PRO A 103 13.17 -13.27 -4.22
N GLY A 104 13.63 -12.84 -5.41
CA GLY A 104 13.51 -13.63 -6.63
C GLY A 104 12.27 -13.35 -7.48
N GLY A 105 11.52 -12.29 -7.19
CA GLY A 105 10.50 -11.75 -8.11
C GLY A 105 9.19 -12.52 -8.20
N ALA A 106 8.91 -13.43 -7.28
CA ALA A 106 7.57 -14.01 -7.14
C ALA A 106 6.66 -13.03 -6.39
N ALA A 107 6.26 -11.94 -7.06
CA ALA A 107 5.21 -11.09 -6.54
C ALA A 107 3.93 -11.93 -6.41
N GLN A 108 3.55 -12.29 -5.18
CA GLN A 108 2.20 -12.73 -4.95
C GLN A 108 1.33 -11.48 -5.12
N THR A 109 0.49 -11.51 -6.13
CA THR A 109 -0.56 -10.50 -6.33
C THR A 109 -1.27 -10.33 -4.98
N PRO A 110 -1.39 -9.10 -4.44
CA PRO A 110 -2.15 -8.89 -3.22
C PRO A 110 -3.51 -9.53 -3.44
N ARG A 111 -3.84 -10.54 -2.64
CA ARG A 111 -5.21 -11.05 -2.58
C ARG A 111 -6.03 -9.88 -2.05
N ALA A 112 -6.71 -9.19 -2.94
CA ALA A 112 -7.75 -8.26 -2.54
C ALA A 112 -8.74 -9.09 -1.71
N GLU A 113 -8.74 -8.85 -0.41
CA GLU A 113 -9.80 -9.36 0.45
C GLU A 113 -11.09 -8.74 -0.08
N THR A 114 -11.81 -9.55 -0.85
CA THR A 114 -13.12 -9.18 -1.34
C THR A 114 -14.06 -9.20 -0.14
N PRO A 115 -14.90 -8.17 0.04
CA PRO A 115 -15.88 -8.10 1.15
C PRO A 115 -16.85 -9.29 1.19
N GLU A 116 -16.87 -10.15 0.18
CA GLU A 116 -17.69 -11.33 0.10
C GLU A 116 -17.20 -12.51 0.95
N GLU A 117 -15.89 -12.58 1.26
CA GLU A 117 -15.35 -13.69 2.08
C GLU A 117 -15.65 -13.50 3.57
N GLU A 118 -15.76 -12.25 4.02
CA GLU A 118 -16.14 -11.90 5.39
C GLU A 118 -17.64 -12.19 5.65
N ALA A 119 -18.47 -12.00 4.64
CA ALA A 119 -19.92 -12.30 4.71
C ALA A 119 -20.18 -13.82 4.77
N ASP A 120 -19.38 -14.63 4.08
CA ASP A 120 -19.54 -16.11 4.06
C ASP A 120 -18.99 -16.77 5.34
N ALA A 121 -17.94 -16.19 5.94
CA ALA A 121 -17.43 -16.62 7.24
C ALA A 121 -18.41 -16.32 8.39
N ALA A 122 -19.08 -15.17 8.36
CA ALA A 122 -20.10 -14.80 9.34
C ALA A 122 -21.37 -15.68 9.21
N ALA A 123 -21.75 -16.07 8.00
CA ALA A 123 -22.89 -16.94 7.75
C ALA A 123 -22.67 -18.38 8.25
N ARG A 124 -21.43 -18.88 8.20
CA ARG A 124 -21.08 -20.23 8.71
C ARG A 124 -21.00 -20.29 10.22
N SER A 125 -20.67 -19.19 10.89
CA SER A 125 -20.61 -19.12 12.36
C SER A 125 -21.99 -19.12 13.04
N SER A 126 -23.06 -18.75 12.32
CA SER A 126 -24.42 -18.69 12.86
C SER A 126 -25.25 -19.96 12.64
N ALA A 127 -24.68 -21.01 12.00
CA ALA A 127 -25.41 -22.22 11.62
C ALA A 127 -25.07 -23.48 12.47
N VAL A 128 -24.55 -23.30 13.70
CA VAL A 128 -24.35 -24.43 14.62
C VAL A 128 -25.54 -24.47 15.59
N PRO A 129 -26.34 -25.56 15.60
CA PRO A 129 -27.48 -25.76 16.51
C PRO A 129 -27.05 -25.99 17.96
#